data_35411645896e319404eb71a343e0899b
#
_entry.id   35411645896e319404eb71a343e0899b
#
_cell.length_a   1.000
_cell.length_b   1.000
_cell.length_c   1.000
_cell.angle_alpha   90.00
_cell.angle_beta   90.00
_cell.angle_gamma   90.00
#
_symmetry.space_group_name_H-M   'P 1'
#
loop_
_entity.id
_entity.type
_entity.pdbx_description
1 polymer ?
#
loop_
_entity_poly.entity_id
_entity_poly.type
_entity_poly.pdbx_seq_one_letter_code
_entity_poly.pdbx_strand_id
1 'polypeptide(L)'
;MKYLPSAIELTYSSSLPVSVDEAKTHLRVTGSAEDTIIEAYLRAAIRFVEQYCQMSLLGATVVETYRSFPDDDQPFNLTYAPFSALTSIGYSISTNPATFTNLASSEYVIEKHTASERGVIVPIDGWNATAEPFQVKVTYSTGYASAASVPANLKIAVFLILADIYENRTDSPSDAVIRASERFMSPYTRFVI
;
A
#
# COMPACT_ATOMS: atom_id res chain seq x y z
N MET A 1 -1.03 10.51 20.64
CA MET A 1 -1.21 11.15 19.31
C MET A 1 -0.63 10.20 18.28
N LYS A 2 -1.28 9.92 17.13
CA LYS A 2 -0.73 8.97 16.17
C LYS A 2 0.44 9.62 15.43
N TYR A 3 1.57 8.93 15.38
CA TYR A 3 2.75 9.40 14.66
C TYR A 3 2.60 9.07 13.18
N LEU A 4 2.37 10.08 12.35
CA LEU A 4 2.08 9.94 10.92
C LEU A 4 3.28 10.36 10.08
N PRO A 5 3.52 9.67 8.94
CA PRO A 5 4.56 10.08 8.00
C PRO A 5 4.24 11.46 7.38
N SER A 6 5.27 12.23 7.12
CA SER A 6 5.19 13.51 6.41
C SER A 6 5.09 13.34 4.89
N ALA A 7 5.57 12.22 4.37
CA ALA A 7 5.46 11.83 2.98
C ALA A 7 5.47 10.30 2.84
N ILE A 8 4.79 9.80 1.81
CA ILE A 8 4.74 8.37 1.46
C ILE A 8 5.00 8.27 -0.04
N GLU A 9 5.99 7.49 -0.41
CA GLU A 9 6.31 7.15 -1.79
C GLU A 9 6.06 5.67 -2.03
N LEU A 10 5.32 5.33 -3.09
CA LEU A 10 5.04 3.96 -3.48
C LEU A 10 5.59 3.65 -4.85
N THR A 11 6.38 2.59 -4.93
CA THR A 11 6.84 2.00 -6.18
C THR A 11 6.17 0.65 -6.36
N TYR A 12 5.25 0.56 -7.31
CA TYR A 12 4.47 -0.63 -7.55
C TYR A 12 5.16 -1.61 -8.50
N SER A 13 4.87 -2.90 -8.33
CA SER A 13 5.19 -3.92 -9.33
C SER A 13 4.47 -3.64 -10.65
N SER A 14 5.07 -4.04 -11.76
CA SER A 14 4.43 -4.04 -13.08
C SER A 14 3.35 -5.13 -13.23
N SER A 15 3.40 -6.16 -12.39
CA SER A 15 2.44 -7.27 -12.40
C SER A 15 1.04 -6.83 -11.99
N LEU A 16 0.03 -7.50 -12.52
CA LEU A 16 -1.38 -7.23 -12.22
C LEU A 16 -1.98 -8.34 -11.34
N PRO A 17 -2.79 -7.99 -10.32
CA PRO A 17 -3.50 -8.96 -9.48
C PRO A 17 -4.65 -9.66 -10.23
N VAL A 18 -5.09 -9.08 -11.33
CA VAL A 18 -6.09 -9.59 -12.29
C VAL A 18 -5.50 -9.42 -13.67
N SER A 19 -5.56 -10.48 -14.49
CA SER A 19 -5.05 -10.43 -15.86
C SER A 19 -6.02 -9.69 -16.80
N VAL A 20 -5.52 -9.21 -17.94
CA VAL A 20 -6.36 -8.61 -18.99
C VAL A 20 -7.39 -9.61 -19.50
N ASP A 21 -7.05 -10.90 -19.61
CA ASP A 21 -7.98 -11.94 -20.05
C ASP A 21 -9.12 -12.18 -19.05
N GLU A 22 -8.84 -12.16 -17.74
CA GLU A 22 -9.87 -12.21 -16.69
C GLU A 22 -10.77 -10.95 -16.77
N ALA A 23 -10.20 -9.79 -16.99
CA ALA A 23 -10.91 -8.53 -17.17
C ALA A 23 -11.85 -8.59 -18.40
N LYS A 24 -11.34 -9.04 -19.55
CA LYS A 24 -12.13 -9.23 -20.78
C LYS A 24 -13.27 -10.22 -20.59
N THR A 25 -13.01 -11.32 -19.89
CA THR A 25 -14.04 -12.31 -19.56
C THR A 25 -15.17 -11.68 -18.76
N HIS A 26 -14.83 -10.86 -17.76
CA HIS A 26 -15.81 -10.14 -16.94
C HIS A 26 -16.61 -9.13 -17.78
N LEU A 27 -15.95 -8.37 -18.64
CA LEU A 27 -16.56 -7.37 -19.53
C LEU A 27 -17.28 -8.01 -20.75
N ARG A 28 -17.18 -9.32 -20.96
CA ARG A 28 -17.71 -10.04 -22.13
C ARG A 28 -17.15 -9.52 -23.46
N VAL A 29 -15.91 -9.04 -23.45
CA VAL A 29 -15.21 -8.57 -24.64
C VAL A 29 -14.45 -9.69 -25.28
N THR A 30 -14.61 -9.85 -26.62
CA THR A 30 -13.89 -10.83 -27.44
C THR A 30 -12.92 -10.13 -28.40
N GLY A 31 -11.84 -10.80 -28.76
CA GLY A 31 -10.80 -10.20 -29.62
C GLY A 31 -9.82 -9.34 -28.84
N SER A 32 -8.86 -8.71 -29.54
CA SER A 32 -7.74 -7.97 -28.93
C SER A 32 -7.72 -6.47 -29.27
N ALA A 33 -8.74 -5.99 -29.97
CA ALA A 33 -8.76 -4.59 -30.45
C ALA A 33 -8.78 -3.56 -29.30
N GLU A 34 -9.32 -3.94 -28.13
CA GLU A 34 -9.46 -3.07 -26.97
C GLU A 34 -8.49 -3.41 -25.80
N ASP A 35 -7.57 -4.35 -25.98
CA ASP A 35 -6.70 -4.84 -24.90
C ASP A 35 -5.94 -3.70 -24.21
N THR A 36 -5.39 -2.76 -24.96
CA THR A 36 -4.63 -1.63 -24.40
C THR A 36 -5.49 -0.70 -23.54
N ILE A 37 -6.72 -0.43 -23.98
CA ILE A 37 -7.61 0.45 -23.20
C ILE A 37 -8.18 -0.26 -21.99
N ILE A 38 -8.50 -1.56 -22.12
CA ILE A 38 -8.94 -2.40 -21.00
C ILE A 38 -7.83 -2.50 -19.94
N GLU A 39 -6.57 -2.68 -20.36
CA GLU A 39 -5.45 -2.69 -19.41
C GLU A 39 -5.31 -1.36 -18.67
N ALA A 40 -5.47 -0.24 -19.36
CA ALA A 40 -5.41 1.10 -18.73
C ALA A 40 -6.53 1.27 -17.68
N TYR A 41 -7.76 0.91 -18.00
CA TYR A 41 -8.89 0.95 -17.07
C TYR A 41 -8.72 -0.03 -15.91
N LEU A 42 -8.20 -1.24 -16.19
CA LEU A 42 -7.89 -2.22 -15.15
C LEU A 42 -6.87 -1.69 -14.15
N ARG A 43 -5.80 -1.06 -14.63
CA ARG A 43 -4.80 -0.41 -13.77
C ARG A 43 -5.43 0.71 -12.93
N ALA A 44 -6.30 1.52 -13.49
CA ALA A 44 -7.03 2.57 -12.77
C ALA A 44 -7.94 1.96 -11.67
N ALA A 45 -8.70 0.92 -11.98
CA ALA A 45 -9.54 0.23 -11.02
C ALA A 45 -8.74 -0.41 -9.87
N ILE A 46 -7.59 -1.03 -10.17
CA ILE A 46 -6.67 -1.57 -9.17
C ILE A 46 -6.18 -0.45 -8.25
N ARG A 47 -5.73 0.69 -8.79
CA ARG A 47 -5.26 1.82 -7.99
C ARG A 47 -6.34 2.39 -7.10
N PHE A 48 -7.57 2.46 -7.57
CA PHE A 48 -8.69 2.90 -6.76
C PHE A 48 -8.87 2.00 -5.52
N VAL A 49 -8.89 0.67 -5.70
CA VAL A 49 -9.01 -0.28 -4.59
C VAL A 49 -7.84 -0.18 -3.61
N GLU A 50 -6.61 -0.09 -4.13
CA GLU A 50 -5.39 0.02 -3.32
C GLU A 50 -5.38 1.31 -2.47
N GLN A 51 -5.74 2.44 -3.06
CA GLN A 51 -5.82 3.72 -2.36
C GLN A 51 -6.94 3.72 -1.31
N TYR A 52 -8.12 3.19 -1.67
CA TYR A 52 -9.26 3.13 -0.77
C TYR A 52 -8.95 2.27 0.48
N CYS A 53 -8.30 1.14 0.29
CA CYS A 53 -7.95 0.23 1.39
C CYS A 53 -6.61 0.58 2.07
N GLN A 54 -5.83 1.51 1.56
CA GLN A 54 -4.44 1.77 1.99
C GLN A 54 -3.62 0.47 1.99
N MET A 55 -3.62 -0.22 0.86
CA MET A 55 -2.91 -1.49 0.70
C MET A 55 -2.33 -1.62 -0.70
N SER A 56 -1.47 -2.61 -0.90
CA SER A 56 -1.00 -3.02 -2.21
C SER A 56 -1.51 -4.42 -2.52
N LEU A 57 -2.17 -4.60 -3.67
CA LEU A 57 -2.69 -5.91 -4.08
C LEU A 57 -1.56 -6.86 -4.50
N LEU A 58 -0.51 -6.34 -5.10
CA LEU A 58 0.73 -7.08 -5.35
C LEU A 58 1.94 -6.33 -4.82
N GLY A 59 3.09 -6.96 -4.91
CA GLY A 59 4.34 -6.44 -4.36
C GLY A 59 4.60 -4.98 -4.72
N ALA A 60 4.80 -4.14 -3.71
CA ALA A 60 5.22 -2.75 -3.84
C ALA A 60 6.28 -2.42 -2.79
N THR A 61 7.13 -1.46 -3.11
CA THR A 61 8.04 -0.86 -2.13
C THR A 61 7.45 0.45 -1.66
N VAL A 62 7.41 0.61 -0.35
CA VAL A 62 6.92 1.82 0.32
C VAL A 62 8.08 2.48 1.04
N VAL A 63 8.20 3.79 0.88
CA VAL A 63 9.11 4.64 1.66
C VAL A 63 8.25 5.65 2.41
N GLU A 64 8.19 5.49 3.71
CA GLU A 64 7.55 6.45 4.62
C GLU A 64 8.61 7.38 5.20
N THR A 65 8.40 8.67 5.05
CA THR A 65 9.30 9.69 5.56
C THR A 65 8.68 10.39 6.76
N TYR A 66 9.42 10.48 7.84
CA TYR A 66 9.04 11.13 9.10
C TYR A 66 10.03 12.23 9.43
N ARG A 67 9.61 13.19 10.26
CA ARG A 67 10.45 14.30 10.69
C ARG A 67 11.45 13.95 11.79
N SER A 68 11.09 12.96 12.63
CA SER A 68 11.90 12.49 13.76
C SER A 68 11.59 11.01 13.99
N PHE A 69 12.15 10.41 15.01
CA PHE A 69 11.61 9.19 15.61
C PHE A 69 10.35 9.51 16.42
N PRO A 70 9.44 8.53 16.63
CA PRO A 70 8.31 8.72 17.53
C PRO A 70 8.76 9.09 18.97
N ASP A 71 7.99 9.97 19.61
CA ASP A 71 8.24 10.34 21.00
C ASP A 71 7.89 9.17 21.94
N ASP A 72 8.49 9.19 23.16
CA ASP A 72 8.18 8.23 24.23
C ASP A 72 8.29 6.76 23.80
N ASP A 73 9.27 6.46 22.94
CA ASP A 73 9.53 5.10 22.43
C ASP A 73 8.31 4.42 21.77
N GLN A 74 7.39 5.22 21.26
CA GLN A 74 6.23 4.71 20.54
C GLN A 74 6.64 3.97 19.27
N PRO A 75 5.92 2.92 18.88
CA PRO A 75 6.24 2.18 17.66
C PRO A 75 5.90 2.96 16.38
N PHE A 76 6.61 2.65 15.29
CA PHE A 76 6.14 2.99 13.96
C PHE A 76 5.01 2.05 13.56
N ASN A 77 3.84 2.60 13.28
CA ASN A 77 2.72 1.88 12.70
C ASN A 77 2.71 2.12 11.18
N LEU A 78 3.15 1.14 10.41
CA LEU A 78 3.26 1.26 8.96
C LEU A 78 1.88 1.43 8.32
N THR A 79 1.82 2.31 7.31
CA THR A 79 0.55 2.72 6.70
C THR A 79 -0.03 1.66 5.78
N TYR A 80 0.83 1.01 4.95
CA TYR A 80 0.37 0.09 3.90
C TYR A 80 0.41 -1.37 4.33
N ALA A 81 -0.64 -2.10 3.95
CA ALA A 81 -0.82 -3.54 4.15
C ALA A 81 -0.87 -4.28 2.79
N PRO A 82 -0.75 -5.61 2.78
CA PRO A 82 -0.16 -6.44 3.83
C PRO A 82 1.36 -6.23 3.92
N PHE A 83 1.89 -6.10 5.12
CA PHE A 83 3.32 -6.00 5.33
C PHE A 83 4.02 -7.31 4.95
N SER A 84 5.09 -7.21 4.17
CA SER A 84 5.89 -8.35 3.74
C SER A 84 7.26 -8.39 4.43
N ALA A 85 8.07 -7.36 4.26
CA ALA A 85 9.40 -7.29 4.87
C ALA A 85 9.86 -5.84 5.03
N LEU A 86 10.59 -5.57 6.12
CA LEU A 86 11.31 -4.32 6.32
C LEU A 86 12.63 -4.37 5.54
N THR A 87 12.92 -3.31 4.79
CA THR A 87 14.19 -3.18 4.07
C THR A 87 15.21 -2.38 4.89
N SER A 88 14.82 -1.23 5.42
CA SER A 88 15.70 -0.38 6.25
C SER A 88 14.92 0.66 7.02
N ILE A 89 15.52 1.09 8.12
CA ILE A 89 15.20 2.34 8.80
C ILE A 89 16.44 3.21 8.69
N GLY A 90 16.37 4.29 7.92
CA GLY A 90 17.46 5.24 7.77
C GLY A 90 17.12 6.55 8.44
N TYR A 91 18.08 7.20 9.07
CA TYR A 91 17.92 8.53 9.62
C TYR A 91 19.04 9.47 9.18
N SER A 92 18.75 10.75 9.08
CA SER A 92 19.71 11.80 8.76
C SER A 92 19.66 12.89 9.81
N ILE A 93 20.84 13.28 10.32
CA ILE A 93 21.02 14.36 11.28
C ILE A 93 21.33 15.70 10.59
N SER A 94 21.42 15.71 9.27
CA SER A 94 21.75 16.86 8.46
C SER A 94 20.51 17.51 7.86
N THR A 95 20.48 18.83 7.82
CA THR A 95 19.44 19.60 7.10
C THR A 95 19.49 19.39 5.57
N ASN A 96 20.63 18.87 5.06
CA ASN A 96 20.74 18.39 3.68
C ASN A 96 20.73 16.85 3.69
N PRO A 97 19.58 16.20 3.48
CA PRO A 97 19.39 14.76 3.69
C PRO A 97 19.98 13.90 2.57
N ALA A 98 21.20 14.22 2.11
CA ALA A 98 21.89 13.42 1.11
C ALA A 98 22.44 12.10 1.67
N THR A 99 22.65 12.03 2.99
CA THR A 99 23.23 10.84 3.64
C THR A 99 22.34 10.35 4.76
N PHE A 100 21.93 9.07 4.67
CA PHE A 100 21.18 8.38 5.72
C PHE A 100 22.08 7.33 6.37
N THR A 101 22.03 7.26 7.68
CA THR A 101 22.59 6.17 8.49
C THR A 101 21.50 5.15 8.76
N ASN A 102 21.75 3.89 8.48
CA ASN A 102 20.78 2.85 8.79
C ASN A 102 20.85 2.47 10.27
N LEU A 103 19.67 2.33 10.87
CA LEU A 103 19.51 1.79 12.22
C LEU A 103 19.84 0.29 12.19
N ALA A 104 20.56 -0.21 13.20
CA ALA A 104 20.91 -1.61 13.27
C ALA A 104 19.66 -2.46 13.58
N SER A 105 19.57 -3.65 12.96
CA SER A 105 18.41 -4.55 13.18
C SER A 105 18.31 -5.09 14.62
N SER A 106 19.34 -4.92 15.42
CA SER A 106 19.34 -5.25 16.86
C SER A 106 18.66 -4.20 17.73
N GLU A 107 18.28 -3.04 17.18
CA GLU A 107 17.70 -1.93 17.94
C GLU A 107 16.17 -1.93 17.92
N TYR A 108 15.56 -2.78 17.11
CA TYR A 108 14.09 -2.86 16.97
C TYR A 108 13.60 -4.28 16.74
N VAL A 109 12.32 -4.51 17.04
CA VAL A 109 11.58 -5.72 16.70
C VAL A 109 10.49 -5.38 15.69
N ILE A 110 10.26 -6.30 14.77
CA ILE A 110 9.17 -6.17 13.78
C ILE A 110 8.04 -7.09 14.21
N GLU A 111 6.88 -6.50 14.41
CA GLU A 111 5.64 -7.21 14.67
C GLU A 111 4.69 -7.07 13.48
N LYS A 112 3.88 -8.09 13.25
CA LYS A 112 2.80 -8.03 12.27
C LYS A 112 1.47 -8.07 13.00
N HIS A 113 0.69 -7.02 12.86
CA HIS A 113 -0.63 -6.96 13.47
C HIS A 113 -1.58 -7.92 12.74
N THR A 114 -1.99 -9.01 13.40
CA THR A 114 -2.75 -10.12 12.81
C THR A 114 -4.04 -9.66 12.10
N ALA A 115 -4.76 -8.75 12.73
CA ALA A 115 -6.03 -8.29 12.17
C ALA A 115 -5.85 -7.26 11.03
N SER A 116 -4.73 -6.49 10.95
CA SER A 116 -4.47 -5.46 9.92
C SER A 116 -3.46 -5.87 8.88
N GLU A 117 -2.76 -6.94 9.12
CA GLU A 117 -1.61 -7.35 8.31
C GLU A 117 -0.57 -6.23 8.13
N ARG A 118 -0.64 -5.16 8.94
CA ARG A 118 0.30 -4.04 8.94
C ARG A 118 1.53 -4.39 9.78
N GLY A 119 2.68 -3.90 9.34
CA GLY A 119 3.90 -3.97 10.14
C GLY A 119 3.87 -2.93 11.25
N VAL A 120 4.38 -3.33 12.40
CA VAL A 120 4.64 -2.46 13.55
C VAL A 120 6.11 -2.63 13.91
N ILE A 121 6.84 -1.53 14.03
CA ILE A 121 8.26 -1.57 14.37
C ILE A 121 8.39 -0.98 15.77
N VAL A 122 8.83 -1.81 16.70
CA VAL A 122 8.94 -1.48 18.13
C VAL A 122 10.41 -1.35 18.49
N PRO A 123 10.85 -0.24 19.12
CA PRO A 123 12.22 -0.14 19.62
C PRO A 123 12.44 -1.09 20.80
N ILE A 124 13.66 -1.61 20.96
CA ILE A 124 14.01 -2.51 22.08
C ILE A 124 14.35 -1.70 23.33
N ASP A 125 15.26 -0.73 23.20
CA ASP A 125 15.73 0.13 24.30
C ASP A 125 15.55 1.63 23.95
N GLY A 126 14.43 1.97 23.30
CA GLY A 126 14.17 3.29 22.79
C GLY A 126 14.77 3.53 21.39
N TRP A 127 14.41 4.65 20.79
CA TRP A 127 14.97 5.09 19.50
C TRP A 127 16.33 5.76 19.73
N ASN A 128 17.39 4.94 19.81
CA ASN A 128 18.76 5.38 20.14
C ASN A 128 19.48 6.05 18.95
N ALA A 129 18.93 7.13 18.44
CA ALA A 129 19.70 7.99 17.57
C ALA A 129 20.67 8.84 18.43
N THR A 130 21.95 8.83 18.10
CA THR A 130 23.00 9.59 18.80
C THR A 130 22.82 11.11 18.73
N ALA A 131 21.87 11.59 17.92
CA ALA A 131 21.44 12.99 17.82
C ALA A 131 19.99 13.01 17.32
N GLU A 132 19.24 14.07 17.63
CA GLU A 132 17.90 14.25 17.09
C GLU A 132 17.94 14.25 15.55
N PRO A 133 17.28 13.27 14.89
CA PRO A 133 17.29 13.20 13.45
C PRO A 133 16.44 14.32 12.84
N PHE A 134 16.89 14.86 11.74
CA PHE A 134 16.15 15.81 10.95
C PHE A 134 15.12 15.13 10.04
N GLN A 135 15.37 13.88 9.69
CA GLN A 135 14.50 13.07 8.87
C GLN A 135 14.74 11.57 9.14
N VAL A 136 13.65 10.80 9.18
CA VAL A 136 13.69 9.34 9.28
C VAL A 136 12.95 8.77 8.08
N LYS A 137 13.53 7.75 7.43
CA LYS A 137 12.94 7.00 6.33
C LYS A 137 12.77 5.54 6.70
N VAL A 138 11.56 5.04 6.61
CA VAL A 138 11.24 3.62 6.79
C VAL A 138 10.90 3.04 5.41
N THR A 139 11.75 2.13 4.93
CA THR A 139 11.56 1.46 3.64
C THR A 139 11.15 0.01 3.87
N TYR A 140 10.04 -0.41 3.29
CA TYR A 140 9.51 -1.75 3.44
C TYR A 140 8.79 -2.25 2.20
N SER A 141 8.62 -3.57 2.10
CA SER A 141 7.83 -4.21 1.06
C SER A 141 6.44 -4.52 1.56
N THR A 142 5.45 -4.38 0.70
CA THR A 142 4.04 -4.65 0.97
C THR A 142 3.40 -5.37 -0.21
N GLY A 143 2.23 -5.97 -0.01
CA GLY A 143 1.46 -6.66 -1.04
C GLY A 143 1.46 -8.17 -0.89
N TYR A 144 0.50 -8.82 -1.56
CA TYR A 144 0.40 -10.27 -1.61
C TYR A 144 1.50 -10.86 -2.50
N ALA A 145 1.94 -12.07 -2.18
CA ALA A 145 3.05 -12.74 -2.87
C ALA A 145 2.75 -13.10 -4.33
N SER A 146 1.48 -13.30 -4.66
CA SER A 146 1.03 -13.64 -6.02
C SER A 146 -0.41 -13.19 -6.27
N ALA A 147 -0.81 -13.11 -7.54
CA ALA A 147 -2.20 -12.84 -7.94
C ALA A 147 -3.19 -13.87 -7.35
N ALA A 148 -2.78 -15.13 -7.19
CA ALA A 148 -3.62 -16.18 -6.59
C ALA A 148 -3.86 -15.95 -5.10
N SER A 149 -2.94 -15.29 -4.40
CA SER A 149 -3.05 -15.01 -2.97
C SER A 149 -3.90 -13.77 -2.66
N VAL A 150 -4.25 -12.97 -3.68
CA VAL A 150 -5.11 -11.80 -3.50
C VAL A 150 -6.54 -12.25 -3.18
N PRO A 151 -7.14 -11.77 -2.08
CA PRO A 151 -8.50 -12.13 -1.69
C PRO A 151 -9.52 -11.89 -2.81
N ALA A 152 -10.42 -12.85 -3.01
CA ALA A 152 -11.43 -12.78 -4.07
C ALA A 152 -12.32 -11.54 -3.96
N ASN A 153 -12.63 -11.09 -2.74
CA ASN A 153 -13.42 -9.88 -2.51
C ASN A 153 -12.77 -8.64 -3.13
N LEU A 154 -11.44 -8.49 -2.98
CA LEU A 154 -10.70 -7.37 -3.58
C LEU A 154 -10.68 -7.43 -5.10
N LYS A 155 -10.57 -8.64 -5.67
CA LYS A 155 -10.69 -8.83 -7.13
C LYS A 155 -12.09 -8.47 -7.64
N ILE A 156 -13.14 -8.83 -6.91
CA ILE A 156 -14.52 -8.47 -7.25
C ILE A 156 -14.69 -6.95 -7.22
N ALA A 157 -14.15 -6.27 -6.21
CA ALA A 157 -14.18 -4.81 -6.16
C ALA A 157 -13.48 -4.18 -7.39
N VAL A 158 -12.32 -4.70 -7.79
CA VAL A 158 -11.63 -4.26 -9.02
C VAL A 158 -12.51 -4.47 -10.25
N PHE A 159 -13.17 -5.63 -10.39
CA PHE A 159 -14.05 -5.90 -11.53
C PHE A 159 -15.27 -4.98 -11.59
N LEU A 160 -15.89 -4.67 -10.45
CA LEU A 160 -17.03 -3.74 -10.41
C LEU A 160 -16.62 -2.33 -10.88
N ILE A 161 -15.49 -1.84 -10.37
CA ILE A 161 -14.97 -0.53 -10.74
C ILE A 161 -14.54 -0.50 -12.21
N LEU A 162 -13.86 -1.54 -12.67
CA LEU A 162 -13.45 -1.69 -14.07
C LEU A 162 -14.65 -1.65 -15.02
N ALA A 163 -15.72 -2.41 -14.72
CA ALA A 163 -16.91 -2.46 -15.56
C ALA A 163 -17.58 -1.09 -15.67
N ASP A 164 -17.71 -0.37 -14.57
CA ASP A 164 -18.32 0.96 -14.55
C ASP A 164 -17.52 1.98 -15.38
N ILE A 165 -16.19 2.02 -15.19
CA ILE A 165 -15.31 2.92 -15.94
C ILE A 165 -15.34 2.56 -17.45
N TYR A 166 -15.33 1.27 -17.78
CA TYR A 166 -15.35 0.79 -19.17
C TYR A 166 -16.66 1.12 -19.88
N GLU A 167 -17.81 0.87 -19.25
CA GLU A 167 -19.13 1.07 -19.83
C GLU A 167 -19.47 2.55 -19.96
N ASN A 168 -19.17 3.36 -18.96
CA ASN A 168 -19.51 4.77 -18.93
C ASN A 168 -18.42 5.66 -19.53
N ARG A 169 -17.21 5.13 -19.76
CA ARG A 169 -16.04 5.87 -20.26
C ARG A 169 -15.77 7.16 -19.49
N THR A 170 -15.94 7.08 -18.17
CA THR A 170 -15.74 8.18 -17.23
C THR A 170 -14.32 8.12 -16.62
N ASP A 171 -13.88 9.23 -16.06
CA ASP A 171 -12.61 9.35 -15.36
C ASP A 171 -12.64 8.79 -13.93
N SER A 172 -13.85 8.55 -13.39
CA SER A 172 -14.05 8.01 -12.05
C SER A 172 -15.27 7.09 -11.98
N PRO A 173 -15.29 6.10 -11.09
CA PRO A 173 -16.44 5.23 -10.90
C PRO A 173 -17.62 6.00 -10.31
N SER A 174 -18.83 5.56 -10.63
CA SER A 174 -20.06 6.14 -10.09
C SER A 174 -20.22 5.87 -8.60
N ASP A 175 -20.90 6.77 -7.88
CA ASP A 175 -21.18 6.62 -6.45
C ASP A 175 -21.90 5.29 -6.10
N ALA A 176 -22.74 4.80 -7.01
CA ALA A 176 -23.45 3.54 -6.84
C ALA A 176 -22.48 2.36 -6.83
N VAL A 177 -21.50 2.34 -7.75
CA VAL A 177 -20.49 1.30 -7.84
C VAL A 177 -19.49 1.41 -6.69
N ILE A 178 -19.10 2.64 -6.30
CA ILE A 178 -18.25 2.83 -5.12
C ILE A 178 -18.91 2.17 -3.90
N ARG A 179 -20.18 2.48 -3.60
CA ARG A 179 -20.91 1.88 -2.45
C ARG A 179 -21.07 0.35 -2.58
N ALA A 180 -21.24 -0.16 -3.79
CA ALA A 180 -21.30 -1.61 -4.01
C ALA A 180 -19.95 -2.28 -3.74
N SER A 181 -18.85 -1.68 -4.24
CA SER A 181 -17.49 -2.19 -4.04
C SER A 181 -17.02 -2.06 -2.58
N GLU A 182 -17.48 -1.05 -1.85
CA GLU A 182 -17.19 -0.86 -0.41
C GLU A 182 -17.54 -2.09 0.42
N ARG A 183 -18.63 -2.79 0.11
CA ARG A 183 -19.03 -4.02 0.82
C ARG A 183 -17.96 -5.12 0.72
N PHE A 184 -17.22 -5.18 -0.38
CA PHE A 184 -16.13 -6.13 -0.58
C PHE A 184 -14.82 -5.63 0.00
N MET A 185 -14.62 -4.31 0.03
CA MET A 185 -13.41 -3.67 0.53
C MET A 185 -13.44 -3.46 2.06
N SER A 186 -14.63 -3.33 2.67
CA SER A 186 -14.77 -2.98 4.10
C SER A 186 -13.99 -3.87 5.09
N PRO A 187 -13.81 -5.19 4.88
CA PRO A 187 -12.97 -5.99 5.77
C PRO A 187 -11.48 -5.60 5.72
N TYR A 188 -11.07 -4.91 4.66
CA TYR A 188 -9.69 -4.52 4.40
C TYR A 188 -9.45 -3.03 4.64
N THR A 189 -10.53 -2.22 4.62
CA THR A 189 -10.45 -0.80 4.99
C THR A 189 -10.32 -0.69 6.51
N ARG A 190 -9.32 0.03 6.95
CA ARG A 190 -9.13 0.23 8.36
C ARG A 190 -9.14 1.70 8.67
N PHE A 191 -10.19 2.08 9.37
CA PHE A 191 -10.20 3.35 10.04
C PHE A 191 -9.02 3.38 11.00
N VAL A 192 -8.14 4.30 10.74
CA VAL A 192 -7.08 4.69 11.64
C VAL A 192 -7.76 5.45 12.79
N ILE A 193 -8.10 4.71 13.86
CA ILE A 193 -8.58 5.31 15.11
C ILE A 193 -7.40 5.87 15.88
#